data_098490243f37dd5179c0d19ab0131b63
#
_entry.id   098490243f37dd5179c0d19ab0131b63
#
_cell.length_a   1.000
_cell.length_b   1.000
_cell.length_c   1.000
_cell.angle_alpha   90.00
_cell.angle_beta   90.00
_cell.angle_gamma   90.00
#
_symmetry.space_group_name_H-M   'P 1'
#
loop_
_entity.id
_entity.type
_entity.pdbx_description
1 polymer ?
#
loop_
_entity_poly.entity_id
_entity_poly.type
_entity_poly.pdbx_seq_one_letter_code
_entity_poly.pdbx_strand_id
1 'polypeptide(L)'
;MAALSFSGIASGIDTQAIIDSTVASARLARVTPNKTKLGELEETNTALETLGTKLDALRTTLQQFTSLAGGGVSKIGSSSKESVVGATATNAATNGSYDITVTSLAKNHTYSFDQTYASTTSPLESSLTGAEPAADRTVTFTIGTGANQETVSVVVTDGSYSISKFVADFNTAATKAEASIVNVGTESSPSYKVVISGTYEGTEKGTISRTALGASLASLTLFSESAASNSSLSISGIGNITRSTNSISDVIPGVTLNLASAGSATVKIAEDAATTTAKMQDFVAAYNDIVKFVSENNQITRDDSGDEVKSVFSPLATSRTDDSALQALRAQLSSSVASGGSRIRVFADIGITTERDGTIKFDSAKLQQALSSEPGSVSNLVKSFADNVAVTGGVVDRYTRYSGLLDISINNNKTLINDLNRRVSETEKQIQRMADSLKERYARLEGLMSRLQQQQNSLAGALGGGSGGS
;
A
#
# COMPACT_ATOMS: atom_id res chain seq x y z
N MET A 1 -13.74 6.81 -56.05
CA MET A 1 -13.24 6.84 -57.44
C MET A 1 -11.74 6.94 -57.39
N ALA A 2 -11.02 5.89 -57.78
CA ALA A 2 -9.55 5.91 -57.85
C ALA A 2 -9.18 6.80 -59.03
N ALA A 3 -8.54 7.94 -58.72
CA ALA A 3 -7.95 8.79 -59.76
C ALA A 3 -6.73 8.03 -60.32
N LEU A 4 -6.84 7.57 -61.54
CA LEU A 4 -5.70 7.09 -62.33
C LEU A 4 -4.73 8.27 -62.46
N SER A 5 -3.61 8.23 -61.78
CA SER A 5 -2.54 9.20 -61.96
C SER A 5 -1.76 8.87 -63.23
N PHE A 6 -2.03 9.58 -64.30
CA PHE A 6 -1.20 9.60 -65.52
C PHE A 6 0.01 10.54 -65.25
N SER A 7 0.99 10.10 -64.49
CA SER A 7 2.21 10.86 -64.22
C SER A 7 3.30 10.39 -65.20
N GLY A 8 3.95 11.34 -65.89
CA GLY A 8 5.13 11.08 -66.69
C GLY A 8 4.93 10.63 -68.13
N ILE A 9 3.69 10.60 -68.67
CA ILE A 9 3.42 10.08 -70.03
C ILE A 9 3.91 11.06 -71.12
N ALA A 10 3.89 12.35 -70.87
CA ALA A 10 4.30 13.37 -71.83
C ALA A 10 5.73 13.88 -71.59
N SER A 11 6.17 13.97 -70.32
CA SER A 11 7.48 14.51 -69.97
C SER A 11 8.54 13.46 -69.73
N GLY A 12 8.21 12.18 -69.45
CA GLY A 12 9.11 11.12 -69.01
C GLY A 12 9.62 11.33 -67.56
N ILE A 13 9.13 12.33 -66.82
CA ILE A 13 9.55 12.66 -65.47
C ILE A 13 8.62 12.00 -64.48
N ASP A 14 9.14 11.22 -63.51
CA ASP A 14 8.34 10.70 -62.41
C ASP A 14 8.01 11.82 -61.43
N THR A 15 6.93 12.56 -61.71
CA THR A 15 6.46 13.68 -60.91
C THR A 15 5.97 13.25 -59.52
N GLN A 16 5.50 11.99 -59.36
CA GLN A 16 5.10 11.47 -58.06
C GLN A 16 6.30 11.25 -57.15
N ALA A 17 7.40 10.67 -57.65
CA ALA A 17 8.64 10.49 -56.92
C ALA A 17 9.22 11.83 -56.42
N ILE A 18 9.12 12.90 -57.26
CA ILE A 18 9.58 14.25 -56.87
C ILE A 18 8.70 14.82 -55.74
N ILE A 19 7.37 14.66 -55.84
CA ILE A 19 6.47 15.13 -54.77
C ILE A 19 6.72 14.38 -53.48
N ASP A 20 6.84 13.04 -53.53
CA ASP A 20 7.07 12.21 -52.36
C ASP A 20 8.42 12.53 -51.70
N SER A 21 9.48 12.74 -52.47
CA SER A 21 10.79 13.18 -51.98
C SER A 21 10.73 14.55 -51.31
N THR A 22 10.01 15.51 -51.93
CA THR A 22 9.82 16.85 -51.38
C THR A 22 9.03 16.82 -50.07
N VAL A 23 7.98 16.02 -49.99
CA VAL A 23 7.16 15.80 -48.78
C VAL A 23 7.99 15.14 -47.69
N ALA A 24 8.76 14.09 -48.04
CA ALA A 24 9.64 13.40 -47.07
C ALA A 24 10.70 14.34 -46.50
N SER A 25 11.34 15.16 -47.35
CA SER A 25 12.31 16.14 -46.91
C SER A 25 11.69 17.22 -45.99
N ALA A 26 10.46 17.69 -46.34
CA ALA A 26 9.74 18.64 -45.51
C ALA A 26 9.34 18.05 -44.14
N ARG A 27 8.93 16.78 -44.10
CA ARG A 27 8.63 16.07 -42.85
C ARG A 27 9.86 15.90 -42.01
N LEU A 28 10.97 15.45 -42.59
CA LEU A 28 12.24 15.27 -41.90
C LEU A 28 12.71 16.58 -41.25
N ALA A 29 12.61 17.69 -41.96
CA ALA A 29 13.08 18.98 -41.47
C ALA A 29 12.15 19.63 -40.43
N ARG A 30 10.83 19.43 -40.49
CA ARG A 30 9.84 20.23 -39.75
C ARG A 30 8.98 19.44 -38.78
N VAL A 31 8.79 18.14 -39.01
CA VAL A 31 7.94 17.27 -38.17
C VAL A 31 8.78 16.40 -37.23
N THR A 32 9.81 15.74 -37.79
CA THR A 32 10.65 14.78 -37.05
C THR A 32 11.25 15.39 -35.78
N PRO A 33 11.85 16.59 -35.76
CA PRO A 33 12.43 17.16 -34.55
C PRO A 33 11.40 17.38 -33.44
N ASN A 34 10.15 17.77 -33.81
CA ASN A 34 9.07 17.94 -32.85
C ASN A 34 8.59 16.59 -32.29
N LYS A 35 8.52 15.54 -33.13
CA LYS A 35 8.17 14.18 -32.67
C LYS A 35 9.24 13.58 -31.77
N THR A 36 10.53 13.81 -32.09
CA THR A 36 11.64 13.38 -31.21
C THR A 36 11.52 14.06 -29.85
N LYS A 37 11.29 15.40 -29.84
CA LYS A 37 11.12 16.15 -28.58
C LYS A 37 9.91 15.71 -27.78
N LEU A 38 8.85 15.27 -28.46
CA LEU A 38 7.65 14.73 -27.86
C LEU A 38 7.96 13.42 -27.12
N GLY A 39 8.66 12.48 -27.77
CA GLY A 39 9.12 11.23 -27.15
C GLY A 39 10.01 11.48 -25.92
N GLU A 40 10.99 12.40 -26.03
CA GLU A 40 11.87 12.77 -24.91
C GLU A 40 11.08 13.29 -23.69
N LEU A 41 10.04 14.09 -23.89
CA LEU A 41 9.21 14.62 -22.80
C LEU A 41 8.33 13.54 -22.19
N GLU A 42 7.81 12.59 -22.97
CA GLU A 42 7.06 11.44 -22.49
C GLU A 42 7.94 10.51 -21.65
N GLU A 43 9.17 10.23 -22.12
CA GLU A 43 10.16 9.46 -21.36
C GLU A 43 10.57 10.17 -20.07
N THR A 44 10.76 11.50 -20.12
CA THR A 44 11.03 12.31 -18.92
C THR A 44 9.90 12.21 -17.90
N ASN A 45 8.66 12.28 -18.34
CA ASN A 45 7.50 12.13 -17.44
C ASN A 45 7.46 10.75 -16.79
N THR A 46 7.68 9.70 -17.56
CA THR A 46 7.76 8.32 -17.05
C THR A 46 8.86 8.16 -16.00
N ALA A 47 10.03 8.76 -16.26
CA ALA A 47 11.14 8.73 -15.30
C ALA A 47 10.83 9.53 -14.02
N LEU A 48 10.16 10.69 -14.13
CA LEU A 48 9.74 11.48 -12.97
C LEU A 48 8.66 10.76 -12.14
N GLU A 49 7.70 10.07 -12.78
CA GLU A 49 6.71 9.23 -12.10
C GLU A 49 7.38 8.05 -11.37
N THR A 50 8.36 7.42 -12.01
CA THR A 50 9.16 6.34 -11.40
C THR A 50 9.96 6.86 -10.20
N LEU A 51 10.57 8.05 -10.31
CA LEU A 51 11.26 8.69 -9.19
C LEU A 51 10.30 8.96 -8.03
N GLY A 52 9.08 9.41 -8.31
CA GLY A 52 8.04 9.58 -7.31
C GLY A 52 7.74 8.30 -6.55
N THR A 53 7.56 7.19 -7.26
CA THR A 53 7.33 5.86 -6.66
C THR A 53 8.49 5.43 -5.76
N LYS A 54 9.75 5.66 -6.19
CA LYS A 54 10.94 5.34 -5.39
C LYS A 54 11.06 6.21 -4.14
N LEU A 55 10.71 7.50 -4.24
CA LEU A 55 10.65 8.41 -3.09
C LEU A 55 9.57 7.97 -2.09
N ASP A 56 8.41 7.52 -2.55
CA ASP A 56 7.35 6.99 -1.67
C ASP A 56 7.74 5.65 -1.04
N ALA A 57 8.50 4.81 -1.73
CA ALA A 57 9.10 3.60 -1.15
C ALA A 57 10.07 3.96 -0.01
N LEU A 58 10.97 4.95 -0.23
CA LEU A 58 11.84 5.48 0.82
C LEU A 58 11.05 6.03 2.01
N ARG A 59 9.98 6.79 1.75
CA ARG A 59 9.07 7.28 2.78
C ARG A 59 8.52 6.15 3.63
N THR A 60 8.07 5.07 2.99
CA THR A 60 7.51 3.91 3.67
C THR A 60 8.54 3.25 4.60
N THR A 61 9.80 3.10 4.18
CA THR A 61 10.86 2.55 5.04
C THR A 61 11.16 3.44 6.25
N LEU A 62 11.01 4.75 6.11
CA LEU A 62 11.30 5.72 7.16
C LEU A 62 10.12 5.97 8.11
N GLN A 63 8.87 5.76 7.68
CA GLN A 63 7.68 6.04 8.51
C GLN A 63 7.70 5.31 9.85
N GLN A 64 8.27 4.11 9.90
CA GLN A 64 8.39 3.31 11.12
C GLN A 64 9.35 3.90 12.17
N PHE A 65 10.17 4.88 11.80
CA PHE A 65 11.09 5.60 12.69
C PHE A 65 10.57 6.97 13.13
N THR A 66 9.44 7.42 12.57
CA THR A 66 8.89 8.75 12.88
C THR A 66 8.31 8.84 14.28
N SER A 67 8.18 10.07 14.78
CA SER A 67 7.53 10.36 16.08
C SER A 67 6.11 9.77 16.15
N LEU A 68 5.39 9.76 15.03
CA LEU A 68 4.03 9.24 14.94
C LEU A 68 3.96 7.72 15.18
N ALA A 69 5.02 7.00 14.82
CA ALA A 69 5.15 5.56 15.05
C ALA A 69 5.80 5.22 16.42
N GLY A 70 5.91 6.19 17.31
CA GLY A 70 6.59 6.06 18.59
C GLY A 70 8.08 6.42 18.55
N GLY A 71 8.60 6.72 17.35
CA GLY A 71 9.93 7.29 17.11
C GLY A 71 11.10 6.32 17.20
N GLY A 72 12.16 6.66 16.50
CA GLY A 72 13.51 6.12 16.69
C GLY A 72 13.68 4.62 16.44
N VAL A 73 14.34 3.95 17.35
CA VAL A 73 14.71 2.53 17.24
C VAL A 73 13.59 1.59 17.67
N SER A 74 13.59 0.39 17.12
CA SER A 74 12.63 -0.66 17.51
C SER A 74 12.87 -1.13 18.94
N LYS A 75 11.79 -1.49 19.63
CA LYS A 75 11.81 -2.06 20.98
C LYS A 75 11.28 -3.49 20.95
N ILE A 76 11.75 -4.28 21.90
CA ILE A 76 11.26 -5.64 22.14
C ILE A 76 10.91 -5.81 23.60
N GLY A 77 9.78 -6.46 23.87
CA GLY A 77 9.45 -7.01 25.16
C GLY A 77 9.85 -8.48 25.20
N SER A 78 10.65 -8.86 26.17
CA SER A 78 11.05 -10.24 26.42
C SER A 78 10.62 -10.68 27.80
N SER A 79 10.33 -11.97 27.97
CA SER A 79 9.93 -12.54 29.26
C SER A 79 10.88 -13.66 29.66
N SER A 80 11.19 -13.75 30.96
CA SER A 80 11.93 -14.87 31.53
C SER A 80 11.14 -16.19 31.48
N LYS A 81 9.80 -16.11 31.36
CA LYS A 81 8.87 -17.25 31.21
C LYS A 81 7.67 -16.83 30.36
N GLU A 82 7.74 -17.06 29.06
CA GLU A 82 6.64 -16.75 28.14
C GLU A 82 5.38 -17.60 28.40
N SER A 83 5.56 -18.79 29.01
CA SER A 83 4.44 -19.62 29.46
C SER A 83 3.64 -19.03 30.62
N VAL A 84 4.13 -17.98 31.28
CA VAL A 84 3.42 -17.24 32.32
C VAL A 84 2.91 -15.90 31.78
N VAL A 85 3.80 -15.09 31.20
CA VAL A 85 3.45 -13.82 30.59
C VAL A 85 4.39 -13.54 29.41
N GLY A 86 3.82 -13.33 28.23
CA GLY A 86 4.50 -12.78 27.07
C GLY A 86 4.42 -11.26 27.08
N ALA A 87 5.37 -10.58 26.45
CA ALA A 87 5.34 -9.13 26.32
C ALA A 87 5.72 -8.69 24.92
N THR A 88 4.98 -7.73 24.38
CA THR A 88 5.32 -7.01 23.15
C THR A 88 5.48 -5.53 23.48
N ALA A 89 6.40 -4.86 22.78
CA ALA A 89 6.66 -3.45 22.99
C ALA A 89 6.57 -2.67 21.69
N THR A 90 5.95 -1.50 21.74
CA THR A 90 6.02 -0.51 20.65
C THR A 90 7.29 0.33 20.81
N ASN A 91 7.70 1.04 19.76
CA ASN A 91 8.87 1.93 19.81
C ASN A 91 8.74 3.03 20.88
N ALA A 92 7.52 3.37 21.31
CA ALA A 92 7.24 4.35 22.33
C ALA A 92 7.50 3.83 23.76
N ALA A 93 7.68 2.52 23.93
CA ALA A 93 7.90 1.93 25.24
C ALA A 93 9.22 2.41 25.88
N THR A 94 9.18 2.61 27.19
CA THR A 94 10.40 2.95 27.96
C THR A 94 11.13 1.67 28.35
N ASN A 95 12.47 1.67 28.22
CA ASN A 95 13.28 0.55 28.68
C ASN A 95 13.11 0.33 30.17
N GLY A 96 13.02 -0.92 30.58
CA GLY A 96 12.85 -1.27 31.96
C GLY A 96 12.75 -2.76 32.19
N SER A 97 12.77 -3.16 33.46
CA SER A 97 12.57 -4.53 33.88
C SER A 97 11.46 -4.55 34.95
N TYR A 98 10.49 -5.43 34.76
CA TYR A 98 9.28 -5.52 35.56
C TYR A 98 9.12 -6.95 36.06
N ASP A 99 9.13 -7.15 37.36
CA ASP A 99 8.82 -8.44 37.97
C ASP A 99 7.31 -8.55 38.12
N ILE A 100 6.72 -9.48 37.39
CA ILE A 100 5.28 -9.68 37.27
C ILE A 100 4.90 -11.02 37.90
N THR A 101 3.92 -11.02 38.78
CA THR A 101 3.30 -12.23 39.31
C THR A 101 1.85 -12.27 38.86
N VAL A 102 1.49 -13.25 38.04
CA VAL A 102 0.12 -13.52 37.62
C VAL A 102 -0.55 -14.43 38.62
N THR A 103 -1.60 -13.95 39.27
CA THR A 103 -2.36 -14.71 40.27
C THR A 103 -3.44 -15.55 39.61
N SER A 104 -4.17 -14.97 38.65
CA SER A 104 -5.25 -15.65 37.92
C SER A 104 -5.40 -15.06 36.52
N LEU A 105 -5.91 -15.88 35.63
CA LEU A 105 -6.31 -15.45 34.28
C LEU A 105 -7.78 -15.00 34.26
N ALA A 106 -8.09 -14.12 33.34
CA ALA A 106 -9.46 -13.85 32.95
C ALA A 106 -10.04 -15.10 32.27
N LYS A 107 -11.32 -15.36 32.53
CA LYS A 107 -12.06 -16.50 31.94
C LYS A 107 -13.37 -16.02 31.37
N ASN A 108 -13.81 -16.72 30.35
CA ASN A 108 -15.15 -16.54 29.79
C ASN A 108 -16.18 -17.17 30.71
N HIS A 109 -17.38 -16.66 30.71
CA HIS A 109 -18.52 -17.34 31.29
C HIS A 109 -18.97 -18.49 30.39
N THR A 110 -19.25 -19.65 30.99
CA THR A 110 -19.90 -20.76 30.32
C THR A 110 -21.18 -21.11 31.05
N TYR A 111 -22.29 -21.13 30.37
CA TYR A 111 -23.61 -21.48 30.87
C TYR A 111 -24.11 -22.70 30.10
N SER A 112 -24.63 -23.74 30.78
CA SER A 112 -25.23 -24.90 30.14
C SER A 112 -26.52 -25.30 30.79
N PHE A 113 -27.51 -25.71 29.98
CA PHE A 113 -28.67 -26.39 30.54
C PHE A 113 -28.25 -27.78 31.05
N ASP A 114 -28.78 -28.20 32.21
CA ASP A 114 -28.45 -29.50 32.78
C ASP A 114 -29.15 -30.65 32.06
N GLN A 115 -30.22 -30.36 31.34
CA GLN A 115 -30.91 -31.33 30.50
C GLN A 115 -30.01 -31.88 29.40
N THR A 116 -30.11 -33.16 29.19
CA THR A 116 -29.43 -33.88 28.12
C THR A 116 -30.42 -34.37 27.05
N TYR A 117 -29.95 -34.45 25.81
CA TYR A 117 -30.75 -34.77 24.66
C TYR A 117 -30.12 -35.95 23.89
N ALA A 118 -30.94 -36.85 23.37
CA ALA A 118 -30.45 -38.02 22.62
C ALA A 118 -29.91 -37.68 21.21
N SER A 119 -30.34 -36.56 20.65
CA SER A 119 -29.97 -36.09 19.30
C SER A 119 -29.93 -34.58 19.24
N THR A 120 -29.17 -34.03 18.30
CA THR A 120 -29.15 -32.59 18.00
C THR A 120 -30.46 -32.03 17.47
N THR A 121 -31.33 -32.93 16.97
CA THR A 121 -32.69 -32.62 16.50
C THR A 121 -33.75 -32.84 17.57
N SER A 122 -33.37 -33.29 18.78
CA SER A 122 -34.34 -33.46 19.90
C SER A 122 -34.99 -32.12 20.24
N PRO A 123 -36.30 -32.14 20.59
CA PRO A 123 -36.97 -30.91 21.05
C PRO A 123 -36.30 -30.34 22.31
N LEU A 124 -36.17 -29.03 22.37
CA LEU A 124 -35.66 -28.33 23.55
C LEU A 124 -36.62 -28.49 24.75
N GLU A 125 -37.95 -28.41 24.50
CA GLU A 125 -39.03 -28.65 25.45
C GLU A 125 -40.19 -29.36 24.70
N SER A 126 -40.35 -30.66 24.89
CA SER A 126 -41.31 -31.46 24.15
C SER A 126 -42.77 -31.29 24.60
N SER A 127 -43.01 -30.71 25.76
CA SER A 127 -44.34 -30.49 26.34
C SER A 127 -45.11 -29.32 25.75
N LEU A 128 -44.45 -28.46 24.94
CA LEU A 128 -45.06 -27.28 24.35
C LEU A 128 -46.06 -27.65 23.25
N THR A 129 -47.23 -27.03 23.25
CA THR A 129 -48.27 -27.16 22.23
C THR A 129 -48.20 -26.08 21.15
N GLY A 130 -47.48 -24.97 21.43
CA GLY A 130 -47.43 -23.77 20.61
C GLY A 130 -48.57 -22.79 20.86
N ALA A 131 -49.56 -23.18 21.68
CA ALA A 131 -50.69 -22.32 22.08
C ALA A 131 -50.41 -21.45 23.30
N GLU A 132 -49.33 -21.73 24.04
CA GLU A 132 -48.91 -20.97 25.20
C GLU A 132 -48.50 -19.55 24.81
N PRO A 133 -48.73 -18.56 25.69
CA PRO A 133 -48.26 -17.18 25.46
C PRO A 133 -46.78 -17.14 25.14
N ALA A 134 -46.36 -16.27 24.22
CA ALA A 134 -44.94 -16.16 23.83
C ALA A 134 -44.04 -15.88 25.04
N ALA A 135 -44.50 -15.11 26.01
CA ALA A 135 -43.76 -14.83 27.25
C ALA A 135 -43.44 -16.10 28.04
N ASP A 136 -44.38 -17.08 28.06
CA ASP A 136 -44.20 -18.34 28.79
C ASP A 136 -43.30 -19.32 28.05
N ARG A 137 -42.96 -19.05 26.81
CA ARG A 137 -42.08 -19.83 25.94
C ARG A 137 -40.73 -19.13 25.62
N THR A 138 -40.47 -18.01 26.29
CA THR A 138 -39.25 -17.21 26.05
C THR A 138 -38.19 -17.48 27.10
N VAL A 139 -36.97 -17.69 26.68
CA VAL A 139 -35.80 -17.64 27.56
C VAL A 139 -34.99 -16.39 27.20
N THR A 140 -34.61 -15.63 28.23
CA THR A 140 -33.86 -14.38 28.07
C THR A 140 -32.55 -14.45 28.83
N PHE A 141 -31.48 -14.11 28.14
CA PHE A 141 -30.15 -13.98 28.72
C PHE A 141 -29.70 -12.53 28.67
N THR A 142 -28.98 -12.12 29.67
CA THR A 142 -28.24 -10.87 29.70
C THR A 142 -26.78 -11.18 29.71
N ILE A 143 -26.03 -10.60 28.75
CA ILE A 143 -24.60 -10.83 28.52
C ILE A 143 -23.87 -9.52 28.79
N GLY A 144 -22.85 -9.55 29.63
CA GLY A 144 -22.13 -8.35 30.09
C GLY A 144 -22.89 -7.58 31.17
N THR A 145 -22.30 -6.47 31.62
CA THR A 145 -22.82 -5.60 32.69
C THR A 145 -22.77 -4.13 32.28
N GLY A 146 -23.65 -3.31 32.89
CA GLY A 146 -23.66 -1.86 32.70
C GLY A 146 -23.84 -1.44 31.23
N ALA A 147 -23.01 -0.52 30.75
CA ALA A 147 -23.05 -0.03 29.37
C ALA A 147 -22.66 -1.09 28.31
N ASN A 148 -22.03 -2.18 28.74
CA ASN A 148 -21.62 -3.30 27.88
C ASN A 148 -22.68 -4.41 27.80
N GLN A 149 -23.86 -4.21 28.35
CA GLN A 149 -24.90 -5.22 28.43
C GLN A 149 -25.58 -5.47 27.07
N GLU A 150 -25.84 -6.73 26.77
CA GLU A 150 -26.64 -7.21 25.65
C GLU A 150 -27.75 -8.10 26.20
N THR A 151 -28.97 -7.96 25.69
CA THR A 151 -30.09 -8.83 26.04
C THR A 151 -30.46 -9.69 24.85
N VAL A 152 -30.44 -10.99 25.02
CA VAL A 152 -30.78 -12.00 24.01
C VAL A 152 -31.99 -12.78 24.44
N SER A 153 -33.07 -12.73 23.66
CA SER A 153 -34.31 -13.46 23.94
C SER A 153 -34.60 -14.45 22.80
N VAL A 154 -34.83 -15.70 23.16
CA VAL A 154 -35.19 -16.76 22.21
C VAL A 154 -36.56 -17.29 22.57
N VAL A 155 -37.46 -17.30 21.59
CA VAL A 155 -38.83 -17.85 21.73
C VAL A 155 -38.84 -19.28 21.21
N VAL A 156 -39.18 -20.24 22.08
CA VAL A 156 -39.36 -21.65 21.69
C VAL A 156 -40.78 -21.79 21.15
N THR A 157 -40.92 -22.06 19.85
CA THR A 157 -42.22 -21.98 19.16
C THR A 157 -43.23 -23.05 19.57
N ASP A 158 -42.80 -24.27 19.68
CA ASP A 158 -43.65 -25.43 19.97
C ASP A 158 -42.80 -26.65 20.41
N GLY A 159 -43.42 -27.78 20.68
CA GLY A 159 -42.80 -29.03 21.11
C GLY A 159 -41.92 -29.73 20.04
N SER A 160 -41.83 -29.19 18.82
CA SER A 160 -40.91 -29.67 17.79
C SER A 160 -39.64 -28.79 17.67
N TYR A 161 -39.60 -27.70 18.42
CA TYR A 161 -38.46 -26.76 18.39
C TYR A 161 -37.18 -27.41 18.92
N SER A 162 -36.25 -27.74 18.00
CA SER A 162 -35.07 -28.50 18.34
C SER A 162 -33.96 -27.70 19.02
N ILE A 163 -33.05 -28.41 19.70
CA ILE A 163 -31.85 -27.78 20.28
C ILE A 163 -30.95 -27.14 19.21
N SER A 164 -30.88 -27.72 18.01
CA SER A 164 -30.15 -27.11 16.89
C SER A 164 -30.76 -25.77 16.46
N LYS A 165 -32.11 -25.68 16.46
CA LYS A 165 -32.77 -24.42 16.13
C LYS A 165 -32.57 -23.39 17.22
N PHE A 166 -32.60 -23.78 18.49
CA PHE A 166 -32.28 -22.87 19.61
C PHE A 166 -30.90 -22.26 19.45
N VAL A 167 -29.89 -23.10 19.15
CA VAL A 167 -28.51 -22.65 18.93
C VAL A 167 -28.42 -21.67 17.75
N ALA A 168 -29.09 -21.96 16.63
CA ALA A 168 -29.12 -21.08 15.47
C ALA A 168 -29.78 -19.73 15.76
N ASP A 169 -30.96 -19.75 16.44
CA ASP A 169 -31.69 -18.54 16.76
C ASP A 169 -30.94 -17.69 17.81
N PHE A 170 -30.32 -18.34 18.82
CA PHE A 170 -29.48 -17.67 19.80
C PHE A 170 -28.28 -16.98 19.13
N ASN A 171 -27.54 -17.70 18.27
CA ASN A 171 -26.36 -17.17 17.58
C ASN A 171 -26.70 -16.08 16.55
N THR A 172 -27.94 -16.06 16.06
CA THR A 172 -28.43 -14.97 15.20
C THR A 172 -28.70 -13.70 16.02
N ALA A 173 -29.19 -13.86 17.27
CA ALA A 173 -29.55 -12.75 18.13
C ALA A 173 -28.40 -12.23 18.99
N ALA A 174 -27.42 -13.08 19.31
CA ALA A 174 -26.30 -12.76 20.18
C ALA A 174 -25.07 -12.27 19.39
N THR A 175 -24.39 -11.25 19.94
CA THR A 175 -23.08 -10.78 19.42
C THR A 175 -21.94 -10.98 20.43
N LYS A 176 -22.26 -11.18 21.70
CA LYS A 176 -21.30 -11.29 22.81
C LYS A 176 -21.23 -12.67 23.44
N ALA A 177 -22.02 -13.61 22.95
CA ALA A 177 -21.96 -15.02 23.35
C ALA A 177 -22.30 -15.91 22.17
N GLU A 178 -21.91 -17.16 22.25
CA GLU A 178 -22.17 -18.18 21.25
C GLU A 178 -22.76 -19.42 21.92
N ALA A 179 -23.87 -19.94 21.38
CA ALA A 179 -24.43 -21.22 21.79
C ALA A 179 -23.86 -22.34 20.93
N SER A 180 -23.68 -23.48 21.53
CA SER A 180 -23.18 -24.70 20.86
C SER A 180 -23.85 -25.96 21.45
N ILE A 181 -23.76 -27.07 20.70
CA ILE A 181 -24.23 -28.38 21.18
C ILE A 181 -22.99 -29.22 21.43
N VAL A 182 -22.85 -29.74 22.65
CA VAL A 182 -21.72 -30.55 23.07
C VAL A 182 -22.20 -31.98 23.37
N ASN A 183 -21.54 -32.99 22.79
CA ASN A 183 -21.78 -34.36 23.17
C ASN A 183 -21.04 -34.68 24.48
N VAL A 184 -21.76 -34.89 25.54
CA VAL A 184 -21.26 -35.26 26.88
C VAL A 184 -21.35 -36.78 27.17
N GLY A 185 -21.94 -37.55 26.22
CA GLY A 185 -22.00 -39.00 26.25
C GLY A 185 -20.76 -39.65 25.62
N THR A 186 -20.90 -40.93 25.29
CA THR A 186 -19.86 -41.68 24.56
C THR A 186 -20.14 -41.69 23.05
N GLU A 187 -19.18 -42.14 22.25
CA GLU A 187 -19.35 -42.30 20.80
C GLU A 187 -20.50 -43.24 20.45
N SER A 188 -20.64 -44.34 21.24
CA SER A 188 -21.67 -45.35 21.05
C SER A 188 -23.02 -45.04 21.71
N SER A 189 -23.06 -44.08 22.63
CA SER A 189 -24.26 -43.60 23.31
C SER A 189 -24.17 -42.09 23.49
N PRO A 190 -24.43 -41.33 22.43
CA PRO A 190 -24.31 -39.85 22.47
C PRO A 190 -25.39 -39.23 23.36
N SER A 191 -25.01 -38.22 24.09
CA SER A 191 -25.88 -37.42 24.97
C SER A 191 -25.47 -35.94 24.80
N TYR A 192 -26.36 -35.09 24.38
CA TYR A 192 -26.06 -33.73 23.99
C TYR A 192 -26.53 -32.74 25.04
N LYS A 193 -25.75 -31.67 25.24
CA LYS A 193 -26.11 -30.49 26.03
C LYS A 193 -26.00 -29.24 25.20
N VAL A 194 -26.86 -28.24 25.47
CA VAL A 194 -26.71 -26.92 24.95
C VAL A 194 -25.82 -26.13 25.90
N VAL A 195 -24.76 -25.55 25.36
CA VAL A 195 -23.76 -24.74 26.09
C VAL A 195 -23.72 -23.36 25.46
N ILE A 196 -23.76 -22.31 26.28
CA ILE A 196 -23.63 -20.92 25.87
C ILE A 196 -22.32 -20.40 26.47
N SER A 197 -21.41 -19.94 25.64
CA SER A 197 -20.10 -19.42 26.04
C SER A 197 -19.98 -17.93 25.71
N GLY A 198 -19.53 -17.13 26.64
CA GLY A 198 -19.19 -15.72 26.40
C GLY A 198 -18.05 -15.59 25.41
N THR A 199 -18.17 -14.69 24.45
CA THR A 199 -17.09 -14.36 23.50
C THR A 199 -15.94 -13.59 24.16
N TYR A 200 -16.27 -12.86 25.24
CA TYR A 200 -15.31 -12.04 25.98
C TYR A 200 -15.01 -12.65 27.34
N GLU A 201 -13.76 -12.49 27.74
CA GLU A 201 -13.29 -12.80 29.09
C GLU A 201 -13.73 -11.72 30.06
N GLY A 202 -13.63 -12.04 31.37
CA GLY A 202 -13.84 -11.11 32.46
C GLY A 202 -15.31 -10.82 32.78
N THR A 203 -15.52 -10.24 33.94
CA THR A 203 -16.87 -10.05 34.51
C THR A 203 -17.66 -8.92 33.84
N GLU A 204 -17.00 -7.95 33.23
CA GLU A 204 -17.65 -6.77 32.68
C GLU A 204 -18.40 -7.08 31.37
N LYS A 205 -17.74 -7.80 30.45
CA LYS A 205 -18.30 -8.11 29.12
C LYS A 205 -18.74 -9.57 28.97
N GLY A 206 -18.10 -10.48 29.70
CA GLY A 206 -18.26 -11.90 29.52
C GLY A 206 -19.30 -12.56 30.42
N THR A 207 -19.85 -11.89 31.45
CA THR A 207 -20.85 -12.48 32.34
C THR A 207 -22.14 -12.82 31.58
N ILE A 208 -22.65 -14.06 31.74
CA ILE A 208 -23.91 -14.51 31.19
C ILE A 208 -24.85 -14.78 32.35
N SER A 209 -26.04 -14.18 32.33
CA SER A 209 -27.06 -14.39 33.31
C SER A 209 -28.40 -14.69 32.63
N ARG A 210 -29.07 -15.78 32.99
CA ARG A 210 -30.43 -16.02 32.53
C ARG A 210 -31.38 -15.12 33.35
N THR A 211 -31.92 -14.08 32.73
CA THR A 211 -32.74 -13.04 33.40
C THR A 211 -34.24 -13.37 33.38
N ALA A 212 -34.67 -14.17 32.40
CA ALA A 212 -36.03 -14.68 32.39
C ALA A 212 -36.09 -16.10 31.82
N LEU A 213 -37.02 -16.88 32.35
CA LEU A 213 -37.38 -18.21 31.85
C LEU A 213 -38.91 -18.29 31.84
N GLY A 214 -39.50 -18.52 30.69
CA GLY A 214 -40.93 -18.69 30.53
C GLY A 214 -41.44 -19.88 31.31
N ALA A 215 -42.66 -19.75 31.88
CA ALA A 215 -43.26 -20.76 32.78
C ALA A 215 -43.42 -22.12 32.13
N SER A 216 -43.58 -22.18 30.81
CA SER A 216 -43.72 -23.43 30.03
C SER A 216 -42.41 -24.09 29.69
N LEU A 217 -41.25 -23.52 30.07
CA LEU A 217 -39.90 -24.07 29.85
C LEU A 217 -39.32 -24.70 31.13
N ALA A 218 -40.14 -25.40 31.90
CA ALA A 218 -39.77 -25.90 33.22
C ALA A 218 -38.58 -26.90 33.18
N SER A 219 -38.38 -27.64 32.09
CA SER A 219 -37.25 -28.54 31.95
C SER A 219 -35.89 -27.82 31.89
N LEU A 220 -35.87 -26.51 31.50
CA LEU A 220 -34.69 -25.71 31.46
C LEU A 220 -34.33 -24.99 32.77
N THR A 221 -35.06 -25.30 33.87
CA THR A 221 -34.85 -24.64 35.16
C THR A 221 -33.46 -24.89 35.72
N LEU A 222 -32.95 -26.14 35.60
CA LEU A 222 -31.65 -26.52 36.10
C LEU A 222 -30.54 -26.17 35.06
N PHE A 223 -29.46 -25.60 35.57
CA PHE A 223 -28.32 -25.23 34.77
C PHE A 223 -27.01 -25.31 35.56
N SER A 224 -25.91 -25.49 34.85
CA SER A 224 -24.56 -25.42 35.37
C SER A 224 -23.83 -24.24 34.75
N GLU A 225 -23.02 -23.54 35.53
CA GLU A 225 -22.24 -22.43 35.03
C GLU A 225 -20.80 -22.44 35.53
N SER A 226 -19.90 -21.90 34.70
CA SER A 226 -18.57 -21.50 35.10
C SER A 226 -18.50 -19.99 34.91
N ALA A 227 -18.51 -19.27 36.04
CA ALA A 227 -18.59 -17.81 36.03
C ALA A 227 -17.36 -17.17 35.37
N ALA A 228 -17.59 -16.09 34.63
CA ALA A 228 -16.53 -15.22 34.15
C ALA A 228 -15.69 -14.69 35.32
N SER A 229 -14.40 -14.56 35.09
CA SER A 229 -13.48 -13.99 36.08
C SER A 229 -12.49 -13.04 35.40
N ASN A 230 -12.05 -12.04 36.15
CA ASN A 230 -11.02 -11.12 35.72
C ASN A 230 -9.63 -11.72 35.93
N SER A 231 -8.67 -11.30 35.12
CA SER A 231 -7.26 -11.53 35.38
C SER A 231 -6.78 -10.70 36.58
N SER A 232 -5.85 -11.27 37.35
CA SER A 232 -5.21 -10.59 38.46
C SER A 232 -3.71 -10.81 38.37
N LEU A 233 -2.97 -9.72 38.40
CA LEU A 233 -1.52 -9.72 38.40
C LEU A 233 -0.99 -8.66 39.40
N SER A 234 0.23 -8.82 39.83
CA SER A 234 0.96 -7.78 40.54
C SER A 234 2.28 -7.48 39.86
N ILE A 235 2.67 -6.21 39.88
CA ILE A 235 3.96 -5.73 39.39
C ILE A 235 4.70 -5.18 40.58
N SER A 236 5.93 -5.66 40.80
CA SER A 236 6.78 -5.24 41.92
C SER A 236 6.96 -3.72 41.95
N GLY A 237 6.70 -3.11 43.10
CA GLY A 237 6.76 -1.65 43.28
C GLY A 237 5.56 -0.86 42.75
N ILE A 238 4.61 -1.51 42.04
CA ILE A 238 3.39 -0.84 41.48
C ILE A 238 2.14 -1.30 42.22
N GLY A 239 2.02 -2.62 42.51
CA GLY A 239 0.91 -3.20 43.23
C GLY A 239 0.03 -4.14 42.39
N ASN A 240 -1.18 -4.41 42.88
CA ASN A 240 -2.11 -5.33 42.25
C ASN A 240 -2.93 -4.65 41.16
N ILE A 241 -3.13 -5.37 40.08
CA ILE A 241 -3.84 -4.91 38.86
C ILE A 241 -4.85 -5.99 38.50
N THR A 242 -6.08 -5.58 38.21
CA THR A 242 -7.14 -6.46 37.78
C THR A 242 -7.68 -5.96 36.42
N ARG A 243 -7.82 -6.87 35.43
CA ARG A 243 -8.36 -6.55 34.10
C ARG A 243 -9.34 -7.63 33.65
N SER A 244 -10.26 -7.23 32.80
CA SER A 244 -11.25 -8.14 32.22
C SER A 244 -10.71 -8.97 31.04
N THR A 245 -9.43 -8.89 30.76
CA THR A 245 -8.77 -9.58 29.62
C THR A 245 -7.41 -10.10 30.04
N ASN A 246 -6.89 -11.08 29.31
CA ASN A 246 -5.53 -11.60 29.46
C ASN A 246 -4.52 -10.84 28.60
N SER A 247 -4.97 -9.98 27.66
CA SER A 247 -4.12 -9.08 26.88
C SER A 247 -4.25 -7.66 27.43
N ILE A 248 -3.20 -7.17 28.09
CA ILE A 248 -3.21 -5.93 28.90
C ILE A 248 -2.23 -4.93 28.30
N SER A 249 -2.75 -3.81 27.76
CA SER A 249 -1.96 -2.79 27.07
C SER A 249 -1.95 -1.42 27.74
N ASP A 250 -2.63 -1.26 28.87
CA ASP A 250 -2.87 0.02 29.53
C ASP A 250 -2.07 0.23 30.83
N VAL A 251 -1.27 -0.76 31.23
CA VAL A 251 -0.54 -0.72 32.52
C VAL A 251 0.88 -0.16 32.36
N ILE A 252 1.58 -0.59 31.32
CA ILE A 252 2.90 -0.07 31.01
C ILE A 252 2.81 0.61 29.65
N PRO A 253 3.02 1.93 29.56
CA PRO A 253 2.86 2.66 28.31
C PRO A 253 3.69 2.06 27.16
N GLY A 254 3.01 1.73 26.06
CA GLY A 254 3.63 1.13 24.87
C GLY A 254 3.96 -0.37 25.00
N VAL A 255 3.55 -1.05 26.06
CA VAL A 255 3.76 -2.49 26.27
C VAL A 255 2.44 -3.21 26.37
N THR A 256 2.30 -4.32 25.66
CA THR A 256 1.19 -5.26 25.81
C THR A 256 1.70 -6.52 26.50
N LEU A 257 1.09 -6.83 27.65
CA LEU A 257 1.32 -8.06 28.42
C LEU A 257 0.27 -9.09 28.01
N ASN A 258 0.70 -10.28 27.63
CA ASN A 258 -0.19 -11.40 27.30
C ASN A 258 -0.03 -12.49 28.37
N LEU A 259 -1.02 -12.60 29.23
CA LEU A 259 -1.03 -13.57 30.33
C LEU A 259 -1.38 -14.95 29.81
N ALA A 260 -0.54 -15.97 30.11
CA ALA A 260 -0.72 -17.34 29.65
C ALA A 260 -1.02 -18.32 30.79
N SER A 261 -0.44 -18.15 31.97
CA SER A 261 -0.71 -18.94 33.17
C SER A 261 -0.39 -18.21 34.45
N ALA A 262 -0.89 -18.69 35.60
CA ALA A 262 -0.48 -18.22 36.92
C ALA A 262 0.99 -18.54 37.15
N GLY A 263 1.72 -17.62 37.79
CA GLY A 263 3.14 -17.74 38.11
C GLY A 263 3.86 -16.41 38.12
N SER A 264 5.18 -16.44 38.21
CA SER A 264 6.02 -15.22 38.24
C SER A 264 7.01 -15.26 37.08
N ALA A 265 7.20 -14.10 36.43
CA ALA A 265 8.17 -13.88 35.38
C ALA A 265 8.69 -12.44 35.41
N THR A 266 9.90 -12.23 34.91
CA THR A 266 10.47 -10.90 34.71
C THR A 266 10.32 -10.52 33.27
N VAL A 267 9.61 -9.42 32.97
CA VAL A 267 9.47 -8.81 31.63
C VAL A 267 10.51 -7.70 31.50
N LYS A 268 11.31 -7.77 30.45
CA LYS A 268 12.34 -6.78 30.13
C LYS A 268 12.00 -6.09 28.79
N ILE A 269 11.97 -4.77 28.81
CA ILE A 269 11.83 -3.92 27.62
C ILE A 269 13.21 -3.34 27.28
N ALA A 270 13.66 -3.59 26.06
CA ALA A 270 14.96 -3.15 25.56
C ALA A 270 14.89 -2.77 24.10
N GLU A 271 15.97 -2.19 23.58
CA GLU A 271 16.13 -1.98 22.13
C GLU A 271 16.20 -3.31 21.39
N ASP A 272 15.47 -3.40 20.29
CA ASP A 272 15.59 -4.49 19.31
C ASP A 272 16.62 -4.10 18.25
N ALA A 273 17.88 -4.42 18.53
CA ALA A 273 18.97 -4.12 17.62
C ALA A 273 18.85 -4.90 16.30
N ALA A 274 18.31 -6.12 16.33
CA ALA A 274 18.17 -6.94 15.13
C ALA A 274 17.12 -6.34 14.17
N THR A 275 15.92 -6.07 14.68
CA THR A 275 14.84 -5.42 13.89
C THR A 275 15.26 -4.01 13.45
N THR A 276 15.92 -3.22 14.30
CA THR A 276 16.41 -1.89 13.93
C THR A 276 17.43 -1.98 12.79
N THR A 277 18.35 -2.97 12.86
CA THR A 277 19.34 -3.20 11.80
C THR A 277 18.67 -3.56 10.47
N ALA A 278 17.71 -4.49 10.48
CA ALA A 278 16.98 -4.88 9.27
C ALA A 278 16.25 -3.68 8.63
N LYS A 279 15.52 -2.92 9.43
CA LYS A 279 14.84 -1.70 8.97
C LYS A 279 15.81 -0.65 8.41
N MET A 280 16.99 -0.53 8.99
CA MET A 280 18.03 0.39 8.51
C MET A 280 18.64 -0.09 7.19
N GLN A 281 18.76 -1.41 6.99
CA GLN A 281 19.15 -1.99 5.69
C GLN A 281 18.13 -1.67 4.61
N ASP A 282 16.84 -1.80 4.91
CA ASP A 282 15.75 -1.46 3.98
C ASP A 282 15.80 0.03 3.58
N PHE A 283 16.03 0.92 4.55
CA PHE A 283 16.24 2.34 4.30
C PHE A 283 17.43 2.59 3.37
N VAL A 284 18.58 1.98 3.65
CA VAL A 284 19.81 2.12 2.84
C VAL A 284 19.57 1.61 1.43
N ALA A 285 18.89 0.48 1.26
CA ALA A 285 18.55 -0.08 -0.04
C ALA A 285 17.64 0.87 -0.83
N ALA A 286 16.57 1.39 -0.23
CA ALA A 286 15.64 2.33 -0.87
C ALA A 286 16.33 3.65 -1.26
N TYR A 287 17.20 4.17 -0.41
CA TYR A 287 17.99 5.37 -0.73
C TYR A 287 18.94 5.14 -1.92
N ASN A 288 19.69 4.04 -1.89
CA ASN A 288 20.63 3.69 -2.95
C ASN A 288 19.92 3.40 -4.29
N ASP A 289 18.72 2.84 -4.25
CA ASP A 289 17.89 2.63 -5.44
C ASP A 289 17.48 3.96 -6.11
N ILE A 290 17.19 5.00 -5.33
CA ILE A 290 16.94 6.35 -5.85
C ILE A 290 18.21 6.92 -6.49
N VAL A 291 19.35 6.86 -5.77
CA VAL A 291 20.63 7.39 -6.27
C VAL A 291 21.03 6.73 -7.59
N LYS A 292 20.93 5.40 -7.64
CA LYS A 292 21.24 4.62 -8.84
C LYS A 292 20.31 4.97 -9.99
N PHE A 293 19.00 5.01 -9.75
CA PHE A 293 18.02 5.38 -10.75
C PHE A 293 18.28 6.76 -11.35
N VAL A 294 18.52 7.77 -10.51
CA VAL A 294 18.84 9.12 -11.00
C VAL A 294 20.16 9.12 -11.77
N SER A 295 21.21 8.45 -11.27
CA SER A 295 22.49 8.36 -11.96
C SER A 295 22.40 7.70 -13.34
N GLU A 296 21.59 6.65 -13.49
CA GLU A 296 21.37 5.94 -14.76
C GLU A 296 20.54 6.78 -15.75
N ASN A 297 19.61 7.55 -15.28
CA ASN A 297 18.68 8.35 -16.10
C ASN A 297 19.10 9.82 -16.30
N ASN A 298 20.20 10.26 -15.68
CA ASN A 298 20.73 11.63 -15.80
C ASN A 298 22.06 11.66 -16.57
N GLN A 299 22.23 10.79 -17.56
CA GLN A 299 23.44 10.71 -18.37
C GLN A 299 23.28 11.44 -19.70
N ILE A 300 24.36 12.03 -20.16
CA ILE A 300 24.50 12.52 -21.54
C ILE A 300 25.55 11.64 -22.21
N THR A 301 25.11 10.84 -23.16
CA THR A 301 25.99 9.96 -23.94
C THR A 301 26.22 10.52 -25.33
N ARG A 302 27.28 10.08 -25.96
CA ARG A 302 27.64 10.47 -27.32
C ARG A 302 27.32 9.32 -28.26
N ASP A 303 26.59 9.60 -29.31
CA ASP A 303 26.32 8.66 -30.40
C ASP A 303 27.19 9.04 -31.59
N ASP A 304 28.20 8.19 -31.88
CA ASP A 304 29.16 8.33 -32.99
C ASP A 304 28.83 7.36 -34.13
N SER A 305 27.66 6.73 -34.13
CA SER A 305 27.28 5.70 -35.12
C SER A 305 26.86 6.25 -36.49
N GLY A 306 26.65 7.56 -36.62
CA GLY A 306 26.27 8.24 -37.87
C GLY A 306 27.34 9.19 -38.39
N ASP A 307 27.07 9.85 -39.52
CA ASP A 307 27.97 10.85 -40.14
C ASP A 307 28.14 12.10 -39.27
N GLU A 308 27.23 12.33 -38.32
CA GLU A 308 27.27 13.42 -37.36
C GLU A 308 27.23 12.88 -35.92
N VAL A 309 28.14 13.39 -35.11
CA VAL A 309 28.18 13.10 -33.67
C VAL A 309 27.00 13.77 -32.98
N LYS A 310 26.14 13.00 -32.28
CA LYS A 310 24.97 13.51 -31.58
C LYS A 310 25.11 13.23 -30.09
N SER A 311 24.65 14.20 -29.26
CA SER A 311 24.50 13.97 -27.84
C SER A 311 23.12 13.33 -27.61
N VAL A 312 23.10 12.19 -26.92
CA VAL A 312 21.90 11.49 -26.49
C VAL A 312 21.67 11.78 -25.01
N PHE A 313 20.54 12.36 -24.70
CA PHE A 313 20.15 12.72 -23.34
C PHE A 313 19.28 11.62 -22.76
N SER A 314 19.68 11.08 -21.59
CA SER A 314 18.81 10.21 -20.82
C SER A 314 17.59 10.98 -20.29
N PRO A 315 16.50 10.31 -19.92
CA PRO A 315 15.21 10.96 -19.62
C PRO A 315 15.26 12.09 -18.57
N LEU A 316 16.14 12.03 -17.59
CA LEU A 316 16.29 13.05 -16.55
C LEU A 316 17.41 14.07 -16.82
N ALA A 317 18.23 13.86 -17.86
CA ALA A 317 19.42 14.70 -18.11
C ALA A 317 19.12 16.19 -18.32
N THR A 318 17.89 16.53 -18.65
CA THR A 318 17.41 17.92 -18.78
C THR A 318 16.50 18.36 -17.64
N SER A 319 16.19 17.46 -16.69
CA SER A 319 15.42 17.74 -15.48
C SER A 319 16.33 18.34 -14.39
N ARG A 320 15.77 19.13 -13.52
CA ARG A 320 16.44 19.61 -12.30
C ARG A 320 15.73 19.14 -11.04
N THR A 321 14.57 18.52 -11.19
CA THR A 321 13.73 18.12 -10.07
C THR A 321 14.31 16.92 -9.36
N ASP A 322 14.89 15.97 -10.09
CA ASP A 322 15.61 14.81 -9.59
C ASP A 322 16.87 15.16 -8.79
N ASP A 323 17.71 16.05 -9.33
CA ASP A 323 18.90 16.56 -8.64
C ASP A 323 18.52 17.29 -7.36
N SER A 324 17.49 18.12 -7.41
CA SER A 324 17.03 18.85 -6.22
C SER A 324 16.47 17.91 -5.14
N ALA A 325 15.80 16.81 -5.53
CA ALA A 325 15.33 15.81 -4.59
C ALA A 325 16.49 15.09 -3.89
N LEU A 326 17.50 14.66 -4.67
CA LEU A 326 18.70 14.04 -4.10
C LEU A 326 19.48 14.99 -3.19
N GLN A 327 19.64 16.26 -3.59
CA GLN A 327 20.33 17.26 -2.75
C GLN A 327 19.56 17.48 -1.43
N ALA A 328 18.23 17.55 -1.47
CA ALA A 328 17.42 17.68 -0.27
C ALA A 328 17.55 16.48 0.68
N LEU A 329 17.58 15.25 0.13
CA LEU A 329 17.81 14.03 0.92
C LEU A 329 19.22 13.99 1.52
N ARG A 330 20.25 14.32 0.74
CA ARG A 330 21.65 14.38 1.20
C ARG A 330 21.86 15.44 2.30
N ALA A 331 21.19 16.59 2.18
CA ALA A 331 21.24 17.63 3.20
C ALA A 331 20.71 17.12 4.55
N GLN A 332 19.61 16.34 4.55
CA GLN A 332 19.08 15.73 5.77
C GLN A 332 20.01 14.65 6.34
N LEU A 333 20.63 13.80 5.49
CA LEU A 333 21.60 12.79 5.93
C LEU A 333 22.85 13.41 6.56
N SER A 334 23.26 14.56 6.06
CA SER A 334 24.43 15.29 6.56
C SER A 334 24.11 16.19 7.76
N SER A 335 22.82 16.37 8.10
CA SER A 335 22.40 17.18 9.22
C SER A 335 22.82 16.54 10.54
N SER A 336 23.34 17.35 11.46
CA SER A 336 23.67 16.91 12.81
C SER A 336 22.50 17.17 13.75
N VAL A 337 22.28 16.26 14.70
CA VAL A 337 21.35 16.47 15.80
C VAL A 337 22.16 16.97 17.00
N ALA A 338 21.78 18.15 17.49
CA ALA A 338 22.38 18.67 18.70
C ALA A 338 21.91 17.85 19.92
N SER A 339 22.83 17.08 20.51
CA SER A 339 22.56 16.40 21.80
C SER A 339 23.71 16.70 22.75
N GLY A 340 23.39 17.26 23.89
CA GLY A 340 24.38 17.68 24.88
C GLY A 340 25.24 16.52 25.37
N GLY A 341 26.53 16.50 25.00
CA GLY A 341 27.50 15.52 25.45
C GLY A 341 27.53 14.16 24.73
N SER A 342 26.58 13.89 23.80
CA SER A 342 26.55 12.63 23.02
C SER A 342 27.68 12.57 21.98
N ARG A 343 28.20 11.35 21.77
CA ARG A 343 29.14 11.03 20.67
C ARG A 343 28.41 10.75 19.37
N ILE A 344 27.11 10.47 19.40
CA ILE A 344 26.28 10.16 18.23
C ILE A 344 25.56 11.43 17.83
N ARG A 345 25.96 12.01 16.69
CA ARG A 345 25.43 13.26 16.15
C ARG A 345 25.05 13.21 14.70
N VAL A 346 25.71 12.34 13.92
CA VAL A 346 25.53 12.20 12.48
C VAL A 346 25.39 10.72 12.11
N PHE A 347 24.88 10.44 10.95
CA PHE A 347 24.67 9.06 10.47
C PHE A 347 25.98 8.24 10.37
N ALA A 348 27.12 8.89 10.15
CA ALA A 348 28.42 8.21 10.17
C ALA A 348 28.78 7.61 11.54
N ASP A 349 28.26 8.18 12.63
CA ASP A 349 28.50 7.70 13.99
C ASP A 349 27.76 6.37 14.25
N ILE A 350 26.66 6.12 13.53
CA ILE A 350 25.90 4.88 13.58
C ILE A 350 26.16 3.93 12.39
N GLY A 351 27.27 4.19 11.65
CA GLY A 351 27.74 3.29 10.60
C GLY A 351 27.17 3.53 9.21
N ILE A 352 26.47 4.64 8.94
CA ILE A 352 26.03 5.02 7.60
C ILE A 352 26.95 6.09 7.03
N THR A 353 27.70 5.75 5.99
CA THR A 353 28.67 6.64 5.33
C THR A 353 28.30 6.84 3.88
N THR A 354 28.53 8.05 3.35
CA THR A 354 28.28 8.36 1.94
C THR A 354 29.50 8.05 1.10
N GLU A 355 29.31 7.33 -0.01
CA GLU A 355 30.32 7.00 -1.01
C GLU A 355 30.44 8.13 -2.06
N ARG A 356 31.48 8.04 -2.94
CA ARG A 356 31.77 9.08 -3.96
C ARG A 356 30.67 9.19 -5.03
N ASP A 357 29.98 8.10 -5.33
CA ASP A 357 28.86 8.04 -6.27
C ASP A 357 27.54 8.56 -5.67
N GLY A 358 27.57 8.94 -4.40
CA GLY A 358 26.41 9.44 -3.66
C GLY A 358 25.54 8.36 -3.03
N THR A 359 25.86 7.09 -3.21
CA THR A 359 25.26 5.98 -2.46
C THR A 359 25.69 6.01 -1.00
N ILE A 360 24.96 5.29 -0.16
CA ILE A 360 25.32 5.14 1.26
C ILE A 360 25.67 3.68 1.55
N LYS A 361 26.70 3.50 2.37
CA LYS A 361 27.13 2.21 2.89
C LYS A 361 26.72 2.09 4.35
N PHE A 362 26.34 0.90 4.76
CA PHE A 362 25.90 0.60 6.11
C PHE A 362 26.79 -0.45 6.80
N ASP A 363 27.28 -0.09 7.98
CA ASP A 363 28.01 -0.97 8.90
C ASP A 363 27.12 -1.31 10.09
N SER A 364 26.54 -2.50 10.06
CA SER A 364 25.61 -2.96 11.10
C SER A 364 26.29 -3.16 12.47
N ALA A 365 27.59 -3.46 12.49
CA ALA A 365 28.33 -3.63 13.74
C ALA A 365 28.47 -2.29 14.50
N LYS A 366 28.72 -1.20 13.76
CA LYS A 366 28.73 0.14 14.34
C LYS A 366 27.36 0.55 14.89
N LEU A 367 26.26 0.23 14.17
CA LEU A 367 24.92 0.50 14.67
C LEU A 367 24.67 -0.26 15.99
N GLN A 368 25.02 -1.55 16.07
CA GLN A 368 24.84 -2.34 17.27
C GLN A 368 25.65 -1.80 18.43
N GLN A 369 26.90 -1.36 18.19
CA GLN A 369 27.72 -0.71 19.20
C GLN A 369 27.12 0.60 19.69
N ALA A 370 26.60 1.43 18.78
CA ALA A 370 25.93 2.68 19.09
C ALA A 370 24.65 2.46 19.92
N LEU A 371 23.82 1.48 19.52
CA LEU A 371 22.61 1.08 20.27
C LEU A 371 22.92 0.57 21.68
N SER A 372 24.05 -0.13 21.85
CA SER A 372 24.46 -0.62 23.17
C SER A 372 25.00 0.49 24.08
N SER A 373 25.65 1.51 23.52
CA SER A 373 26.29 2.59 24.29
C SER A 373 25.37 3.79 24.56
N GLU A 374 24.68 4.26 23.53
CA GLU A 374 23.85 5.47 23.56
C GLU A 374 22.53 5.30 22.79
N PRO A 375 21.64 4.36 23.18
CA PRO A 375 20.42 4.05 22.44
C PRO A 375 19.49 5.26 22.24
N GLY A 376 19.39 6.12 23.25
CA GLY A 376 18.59 7.34 23.18
C GLY A 376 19.09 8.33 22.12
N SER A 377 20.41 8.45 21.94
CA SER A 377 21.00 9.33 20.94
C SER A 377 20.82 8.78 19.53
N VAL A 378 20.98 7.46 19.35
CA VAL A 378 20.63 6.78 18.09
C VAL A 378 19.17 6.99 17.73
N SER A 379 18.27 6.78 18.71
CA SER A 379 16.84 6.96 18.54
C SER A 379 16.50 8.39 18.10
N ASN A 380 17.08 9.40 18.77
CA ASN A 380 16.85 10.81 18.43
C ASN A 380 17.37 11.18 17.04
N LEU A 381 18.55 10.68 16.66
CA LEU A 381 19.12 10.93 15.32
C LEU A 381 18.21 10.37 14.21
N VAL A 382 17.87 9.08 14.32
CA VAL A 382 17.05 8.39 13.31
C VAL A 382 15.65 8.98 13.24
N LYS A 383 15.05 9.26 14.40
CA LYS A 383 13.73 9.88 14.49
C LYS A 383 13.70 11.28 13.88
N SER A 384 14.67 12.14 14.21
CA SER A 384 14.74 13.50 13.64
C SER A 384 14.86 13.48 12.11
N PHE A 385 15.68 12.57 11.58
CA PHE A 385 15.79 12.37 10.15
C PHE A 385 14.46 11.91 9.53
N ALA A 386 13.84 10.88 10.10
CA ALA A 386 12.57 10.35 9.62
C ALA A 386 11.45 11.40 9.65
N ASP A 387 11.37 12.19 10.72
CA ASP A 387 10.41 13.28 10.85
C ASP A 387 10.66 14.40 9.81
N ASN A 388 11.91 14.68 9.45
CA ASN A 388 12.21 15.67 8.42
C ASN A 388 11.98 15.15 6.99
N VAL A 389 12.05 13.85 6.76
CA VAL A 389 12.00 13.26 5.41
C VAL A 389 10.64 12.66 5.10
N ALA A 390 10.06 11.88 6.01
CA ALA A 390 8.94 10.98 5.72
C ALA A 390 7.56 11.47 6.14
N VAL A 391 7.46 12.51 6.99
CA VAL A 391 6.16 13.04 7.43
C VAL A 391 5.55 14.01 6.42
N THR A 392 4.28 14.36 6.61
CA THR A 392 3.62 15.42 5.84
C THR A 392 4.37 16.74 6.00
N GLY A 393 4.70 17.40 4.89
CA GLY A 393 5.55 18.60 4.84
C GLY A 393 7.06 18.31 4.85
N GLY A 394 7.48 17.06 5.05
CA GLY A 394 8.86 16.61 4.94
C GLY A 394 9.43 16.64 3.52
N VAL A 395 10.68 16.20 3.36
CA VAL A 395 11.37 16.26 2.06
C VAL A 395 10.59 15.47 1.01
N VAL A 396 10.25 14.21 1.25
CA VAL A 396 9.56 13.38 0.26
C VAL A 396 8.20 13.95 -0.09
N ASP A 397 7.41 14.37 0.91
CA ASP A 397 6.08 14.92 0.70
C ASP A 397 6.09 16.14 -0.22
N ARG A 398 7.10 17.01 -0.13
CA ARG A 398 7.23 18.19 -1.03
C ARG A 398 7.37 17.81 -2.51
N TYR A 399 7.94 16.64 -2.79
CA TYR A 399 8.11 16.14 -4.15
C TYR A 399 6.92 15.32 -4.63
N THR A 400 6.35 14.43 -3.78
CA THR A 400 5.39 13.40 -4.20
C THR A 400 3.92 13.74 -3.94
N ARG A 401 3.62 14.72 -3.08
CA ARG A 401 2.22 15.12 -2.84
C ARG A 401 1.55 15.68 -4.10
N TYR A 402 0.23 15.73 -4.11
CA TYR A 402 -0.55 16.43 -5.14
C TYR A 402 -0.08 17.89 -5.26
N SER A 403 0.16 18.35 -6.49
CA SER A 403 0.81 19.65 -6.79
C SER A 403 2.20 19.81 -6.15
N GLY A 404 2.88 18.70 -5.86
CA GLY A 404 4.29 18.70 -5.46
C GLY A 404 5.23 18.99 -6.64
N LEU A 405 6.54 19.03 -6.35
CA LEU A 405 7.52 19.44 -7.36
C LEU A 405 7.59 18.49 -8.57
N LEU A 406 7.39 17.18 -8.37
CA LEU A 406 7.31 16.22 -9.47
C LEU A 406 6.04 16.44 -10.31
N ASP A 407 4.89 16.58 -9.66
CA ASP A 407 3.62 16.80 -10.34
C ASP A 407 3.63 18.12 -11.16
N ILE A 408 4.20 19.18 -10.61
CA ILE A 408 4.39 20.44 -11.34
C ILE A 408 5.27 20.24 -12.57
N SER A 409 6.39 19.51 -12.45
CA SER A 409 7.29 19.24 -13.59
C SER A 409 6.59 18.40 -14.67
N ILE A 410 5.88 17.35 -14.27
CA ILE A 410 5.10 16.49 -15.16
C ILE A 410 4.01 17.29 -15.89
N ASN A 411 3.27 18.15 -15.18
CA ASN A 411 2.21 18.97 -15.77
C ASN A 411 2.75 20.05 -16.73
N ASN A 412 3.90 20.62 -16.44
CA ASN A 412 4.60 21.52 -17.37
C ASN A 412 4.99 20.77 -18.66
N ASN A 413 5.55 19.58 -18.55
CA ASN A 413 5.87 18.73 -19.70
C ASN A 413 4.61 18.34 -20.49
N LYS A 414 3.51 17.98 -19.82
CA LYS A 414 2.21 17.68 -20.47
C LYS A 414 1.69 18.88 -21.27
N THR A 415 1.87 20.08 -20.78
CA THR A 415 1.51 21.31 -21.51
C THR A 415 2.36 21.46 -22.77
N LEU A 416 3.69 21.25 -22.68
CA LEU A 416 4.58 21.28 -23.83
C LEU A 416 4.26 20.17 -24.85
N ILE A 417 3.94 18.97 -24.37
CA ILE A 417 3.52 17.83 -25.21
C ILE A 417 2.27 18.21 -26.02
N ASN A 418 1.27 18.83 -25.40
CA ASN A 418 0.05 19.27 -26.06
C ASN A 418 0.34 20.34 -27.12
N ASP A 419 1.22 21.31 -26.84
CA ASP A 419 1.64 22.33 -27.80
C ASP A 419 2.42 21.74 -28.99
N LEU A 420 3.33 20.81 -28.74
CA LEU A 420 4.06 20.09 -29.80
C LEU A 420 3.14 19.26 -30.67
N ASN A 421 2.19 18.55 -30.10
CA ASN A 421 1.19 17.77 -30.84
C ASN A 421 0.36 18.66 -31.76
N ARG A 422 -0.07 19.84 -31.28
CA ARG A 422 -0.76 20.81 -32.11
C ARG A 422 0.11 21.29 -33.27
N ARG A 423 1.39 21.66 -33.01
CA ARG A 423 2.34 22.10 -34.03
C ARG A 423 2.61 21.02 -35.07
N VAL A 424 2.78 19.77 -34.64
CA VAL A 424 2.96 18.61 -35.53
C VAL A 424 1.73 18.49 -36.43
N SER A 425 0.52 18.52 -35.90
CA SER A 425 -0.72 18.42 -36.67
C SER A 425 -0.88 19.56 -37.69
N GLU A 426 -0.60 20.80 -37.30
CA GLU A 426 -0.65 21.96 -38.16
C GLU A 426 0.38 21.88 -39.30
N THR A 427 1.62 21.45 -38.95
CA THR A 427 2.70 21.29 -39.91
C THR A 427 2.39 20.18 -40.93
N GLU A 428 1.87 19.04 -40.51
CA GLU A 428 1.43 17.95 -41.41
C GLU A 428 0.34 18.44 -42.36
N LYS A 429 -0.65 19.24 -41.89
CA LYS A 429 -1.67 19.85 -42.77
C LYS A 429 -1.05 20.84 -43.78
N GLN A 430 -0.01 21.60 -43.38
CA GLN A 430 0.70 22.48 -44.32
C GLN A 430 1.46 21.68 -45.38
N ILE A 431 2.16 20.61 -44.98
CA ILE A 431 2.86 19.72 -45.90
C ILE A 431 1.90 19.06 -46.87
N GLN A 432 0.72 18.61 -46.40
CA GLN A 432 -0.32 18.05 -47.27
C GLN A 432 -0.81 19.06 -48.30
N ARG A 433 -1.12 20.31 -47.89
CA ARG A 433 -1.50 21.38 -48.82
C ARG A 433 -0.39 21.69 -49.85
N MET A 434 0.87 21.63 -49.43
CA MET A 434 2.03 21.79 -50.31
C MET A 434 2.06 20.65 -51.34
N ALA A 435 1.88 19.40 -50.89
CA ALA A 435 1.83 18.23 -51.78
C ALA A 435 0.69 18.35 -52.83
N ASP A 436 -0.50 18.77 -52.39
CA ASP A 436 -1.65 18.94 -53.26
C ASP A 436 -1.40 20.08 -54.32
N SER A 437 -0.82 21.19 -53.89
CA SER A 437 -0.40 22.28 -54.77
C SER A 437 0.65 21.84 -55.80
N LEU A 438 1.63 21.03 -55.38
CA LEU A 438 2.63 20.46 -56.28
C LEU A 438 1.97 19.51 -57.32
N LYS A 439 1.08 18.62 -56.87
CA LYS A 439 0.30 17.77 -57.79
C LYS A 439 -0.45 18.57 -58.84
N GLU A 440 -1.16 19.63 -58.46
CA GLU A 440 -1.85 20.49 -59.39
C GLU A 440 -0.91 21.20 -60.41
N ARG A 441 0.27 21.67 -59.90
CA ARG A 441 1.26 22.33 -60.77
C ARG A 441 1.85 21.34 -61.80
N TYR A 442 2.24 20.14 -61.34
CA TYR A 442 2.76 19.11 -62.23
C TYR A 442 1.71 18.61 -63.20
N ALA A 443 0.45 18.42 -62.81
CA ALA A 443 -0.65 18.07 -63.72
C ALA A 443 -0.87 19.12 -64.82
N ARG A 444 -0.78 20.43 -64.48
CA ARG A 444 -0.85 21.51 -65.48
C ARG A 444 0.33 21.48 -66.44
N LEU A 445 1.53 21.22 -65.93
CA LEU A 445 2.78 21.14 -66.71
C LEU A 445 2.71 19.96 -67.70
N GLU A 446 2.28 18.78 -67.25
CA GLU A 446 2.02 17.61 -68.09
C GLU A 446 1.02 17.89 -69.19
N GLY A 447 -0.09 18.61 -68.84
CA GLY A 447 -1.10 19.03 -69.84
C GLY A 447 -0.57 19.98 -70.91
N LEU A 448 0.36 20.90 -70.52
CA LEU A 448 1.04 21.80 -71.46
C LEU A 448 2.06 21.05 -72.31
N MET A 449 2.85 20.13 -71.72
CA MET A 449 3.78 19.30 -72.53
C MET A 449 3.07 18.41 -73.55
N SER A 450 1.95 17.79 -73.17
CA SER A 450 1.14 17.00 -74.01
C SER A 450 0.61 17.83 -75.25
N ARG A 451 0.16 19.08 -75.03
CA ARG A 451 -0.26 19.98 -76.05
C ARG A 451 0.87 20.39 -76.98
N LEU A 452 2.08 20.69 -76.39
CA LEU A 452 3.28 20.99 -77.21
C LEU A 452 3.72 19.82 -78.05
N GLN A 453 3.68 18.61 -77.52
CA GLN A 453 4.00 17.38 -78.23
C GLN A 453 3.02 17.10 -79.38
N GLN A 454 1.70 17.34 -79.17
CA GLN A 454 0.70 17.28 -80.24
C GLN A 454 0.94 18.33 -81.33
N GLN A 455 1.32 19.57 -80.91
CA GLN A 455 1.68 20.61 -81.91
C GLN A 455 2.93 20.23 -82.71
N GLN A 456 3.98 19.70 -82.08
CA GLN A 456 5.19 19.22 -82.73
C GLN A 456 4.86 18.06 -83.71
N ASN A 457 4.07 17.09 -83.27
CA ASN A 457 3.63 15.98 -84.14
C ASN A 457 2.79 16.45 -85.33
N SER A 458 1.93 17.43 -85.16
CA SER A 458 1.13 18.02 -86.23
C SER A 458 1.98 18.84 -87.23
N LEU A 459 3.00 19.55 -86.69
CA LEU A 459 3.96 20.28 -87.47
C LEU A 459 4.84 19.33 -88.34
N ALA A 460 5.37 18.24 -87.65
CA ALA A 460 6.14 17.22 -88.33
C ALA A 460 5.35 16.47 -89.38
N GLY A 461 4.06 16.22 -89.18
CA GLY A 461 3.16 15.67 -90.11
C GLY A 461 2.88 16.62 -91.32
N ALA A 462 2.79 17.92 -91.05
CA ALA A 462 2.62 18.94 -92.09
C ALA A 462 3.88 19.20 -92.96
N LEU A 463 5.07 19.06 -92.29
CA LEU A 463 6.35 19.20 -93.03
C LEU A 463 6.83 17.92 -93.68
N GLY A 464 6.42 16.73 -93.19
CA GLY A 464 6.76 15.43 -93.78
C GLY A 464 5.84 14.98 -94.97
N GLY A 465 4.67 15.62 -95.14
CA GLY A 465 3.75 15.35 -96.18
C GLY A 465 4.03 15.99 -97.57
N GLY A 466 5.19 16.71 -97.70
CA GLY A 466 5.50 17.50 -98.89
C GLY A 466 6.56 16.91 -99.81
N SER A 467 6.96 15.63 -99.67
CA SER A 467 7.89 15.00 -100.62
C SER A 467 7.46 13.59 -101.02
N GLY A 468 6.49 13.51 -101.91
CA GLY A 468 6.04 12.26 -102.50
C GLY A 468 5.06 12.51 -103.64
N GLY A 469 5.51 13.16 -104.70
CA GLY A 469 4.68 13.35 -105.91
C GLY A 469 5.52 13.81 -107.12
N SER A 470 6.17 12.90 -107.75
CA SER A 470 6.41 12.85 -109.20
C SER A 470 7.03 11.50 -109.57
#